data_f95b5ddd07f094144090b8d61a038430
#
_entry.id   f95b5ddd07f094144090b8d61a038430
#
_cell.length_a   1.000
_cell.length_b   1.000
_cell.length_c   1.000
_cell.angle_alpha   90.00
_cell.angle_beta   90.00
_cell.angle_gamma   90.00
#
_symmetry.space_group_name_H-M   'P 1'
#
loop_
_entity.id
_entity.type
_entity.pdbx_description
1 polymer ?
#
loop_
_entity_poly.entity_id
_entity_poly.type
_entity_poly.pdbx_seq_one_letter_code
_entity_poly.pdbx_strand_id
1 'polypeptide(L)'
;MSIAKNPVLSGFYPDPSICRVGEDYYMVNSSFAYFPGIPVFHSRDLAHWEQIGNALDREEQLPLSGSEISRGIFAPTIRYHEGTYYIITTNVDHGGNFVITAQDPKGPWSVPHYLGDAAEGIDPSLFFDEDGKCYYVGTRPNPSGVRHNGDWEIWIEELDLHAMCLKGAGTAVWKGALKDCIWPEGPHLYKKDGWYYLMIAEGGTGPEHSISIARSRSLREWFCGCKRNPIFTHRNLGRDYPVIYAGHGDLVDDADGNWYVVMLASRPCEGHCSIGRETFLAKVEWEDGWPVINPGIGHLTEKTELPIGEYRLEREVTHADFIAFDQKKIDDRLLSLQRRDENAYSLIERKGFLRMHLKKQKLTEKTDAQYFGLRQKDYDFTFSACMEFDAERENEQAGIVCYQNHANHLSMRICGGKEKRKLQVIAHITENDTLLAEEEINAKGMLELYLKAAGQRAEFFVRDEEGKVLKPVSYTHLTLPTILR
;
A
#
# COMPACT_ATOMS: atom_id res chain seq x y z
N MET A 1 -2.05 28.40 5.51
CA MET A 1 -3.03 27.37 5.11
C MET A 1 -2.40 26.54 4.03
N SER A 2 -2.38 25.22 4.18
CA SER A 2 -1.94 24.29 3.14
C SER A 2 -3.14 23.75 2.36
N ILE A 3 -2.86 23.19 1.19
CA ILE A 3 -3.88 22.55 0.33
C ILE A 3 -3.41 21.13 0.03
N ALA A 4 -4.10 20.16 0.60
CA ALA A 4 -3.89 18.77 0.25
C ALA A 4 -4.55 18.47 -1.11
N LYS A 5 -3.76 17.90 -2.04
CA LYS A 5 -4.28 17.36 -3.31
C LYS A 5 -4.53 15.88 -3.15
N ASN A 6 -5.72 15.45 -3.47
CA ASN A 6 -6.10 14.04 -3.43
C ASN A 6 -5.83 13.32 -4.77
N PRO A 7 -5.30 12.09 -4.74
CA PRO A 7 -4.85 11.37 -3.55
C PRO A 7 -3.62 12.01 -2.89
N VAL A 8 -3.54 12.02 -1.54
CA VAL A 8 -2.37 12.54 -0.81
C VAL A 8 -1.16 11.61 -0.95
N LEU A 9 -1.40 10.32 -1.17
CA LEU A 9 -0.39 9.36 -1.66
C LEU A 9 -0.92 8.71 -2.93
N SER A 10 -0.38 9.14 -4.05
CA SER A 10 -0.66 8.58 -5.37
C SER A 10 0.14 7.30 -5.60
N GLY A 11 -0.49 6.28 -6.17
CA GLY A 11 0.05 4.95 -6.37
C GLY A 11 -0.54 3.92 -5.39
N PHE A 12 -0.10 2.66 -5.48
CA PHE A 12 -0.64 1.59 -4.65
C PHE A 12 -0.18 1.73 -3.19
N TYR A 13 -0.91 2.56 -2.42
CA TYR A 13 -0.78 2.79 -0.99
C TYR A 13 -2.13 2.60 -0.30
N PRO A 14 -2.60 1.35 -0.16
CA PRO A 14 -3.88 1.02 0.45
C PRO A 14 -3.83 1.01 1.97
N ASP A 15 -5.00 0.97 2.59
CA ASP A 15 -5.21 0.70 4.00
C ASP A 15 -4.37 1.65 4.90
N PRO A 16 -4.53 2.98 4.77
CA PRO A 16 -3.72 3.92 5.51
C PRO A 16 -4.06 3.91 7.00
N SER A 17 -3.05 3.96 7.85
CA SER A 17 -3.19 4.31 9.27
C SER A 17 -2.26 5.45 9.64
N ILE A 18 -2.72 6.35 10.50
CA ILE A 18 -2.07 7.61 10.83
C ILE A 18 -1.98 7.83 12.34
N CYS A 19 -0.90 8.42 12.79
CA CYS A 19 -0.81 8.98 14.15
C CYS A 19 -0.13 10.34 14.14
N ARG A 20 -0.43 11.17 15.17
CA ARG A 20 0.19 12.47 15.40
C ARG A 20 1.09 12.43 16.63
N VAL A 21 2.25 13.05 16.52
CA VAL A 21 3.21 13.25 17.62
C VAL A 21 3.65 14.71 17.63
N GLY A 22 3.05 15.50 18.51
CA GLY A 22 3.26 16.95 18.51
C GLY A 22 2.73 17.59 17.24
N GLU A 23 3.61 18.16 16.43
CA GLU A 23 3.29 18.77 15.12
C GLU A 23 3.52 17.81 13.94
N ASP A 24 4.03 16.62 14.20
CA ASP A 24 4.41 15.66 13.17
C ASP A 24 3.32 14.59 13.00
N TYR A 25 3.06 14.21 11.75
CA TYR A 25 2.14 13.13 11.36
C TYR A 25 2.93 12.00 10.72
N TYR A 26 2.61 10.78 11.10
CA TYR A 26 3.20 9.57 10.54
C TYR A 26 2.11 8.67 10.00
N MET A 27 2.33 8.13 8.81
CA MET A 27 1.37 7.27 8.13
C MET A 27 2.05 6.02 7.59
N VAL A 28 1.34 4.91 7.65
CA VAL A 28 1.76 3.61 7.13
C VAL A 28 0.69 3.00 6.23
N ASN A 29 1.10 2.11 5.33
CA ASN A 29 0.20 1.43 4.39
C ASN A 29 0.55 -0.06 4.26
N SER A 30 -0.42 -0.86 3.82
CA SER A 30 -0.19 -2.26 3.43
C SER A 30 0.87 -2.36 2.35
N SER A 31 1.68 -3.41 2.43
CA SER A 31 2.73 -3.67 1.44
C SER A 31 2.61 -5.02 0.75
N PHE A 32 1.71 -5.87 1.21
CA PHE A 32 1.49 -7.21 0.66
C PHE A 32 2.78 -8.03 0.55
N ALA A 33 3.05 -8.66 -0.59
CA ALA A 33 4.26 -9.46 -0.81
C ALA A 33 5.42 -8.67 -1.43
N TYR A 34 5.44 -7.34 -1.29
CA TYR A 34 6.59 -6.52 -1.67
C TYR A 34 7.58 -6.35 -0.51
N PHE A 35 8.86 -6.38 -0.84
CA PHE A 35 9.96 -6.06 0.06
C PHE A 35 10.69 -4.77 -0.40
N PRO A 36 11.04 -3.82 0.48
CA PRO A 36 10.70 -3.79 1.90
C PRO A 36 9.22 -3.56 2.14
N GLY A 37 8.75 -3.94 3.34
CA GLY A 37 7.34 -3.85 3.73
C GLY A 37 7.05 -2.66 4.65
N ILE A 38 5.79 -2.24 4.64
CA ILE A 38 5.22 -1.16 5.43
C ILE A 38 5.99 0.15 5.23
N PRO A 39 5.74 0.88 4.13
CA PRO A 39 6.32 2.20 3.94
C PRO A 39 5.86 3.14 5.05
N VAL A 40 6.77 3.94 5.58
CA VAL A 40 6.52 4.93 6.61
C VAL A 40 6.66 6.32 6.02
N PHE A 41 5.61 7.11 6.13
CA PHE A 41 5.55 8.49 5.64
C PHE A 41 5.51 9.48 6.80
N HIS A 42 6.06 10.66 6.55
CA HIS A 42 6.05 11.79 7.45
C HIS A 42 5.46 13.01 6.77
N SER A 43 4.71 13.81 7.55
CA SER A 43 4.20 15.11 7.15
C SER A 43 4.09 16.04 8.37
N ARG A 44 4.09 17.35 8.15
CA ARG A 44 3.78 18.35 9.17
C ARG A 44 2.53 19.18 8.85
N ASP A 45 1.90 18.90 7.71
CA ASP A 45 0.74 19.68 7.26
C ASP A 45 -0.36 18.82 6.65
N LEU A 46 -0.25 17.49 6.70
CA LEU A 46 -1.18 16.51 6.10
C LEU A 46 -1.31 16.60 4.57
N ALA A 47 -0.70 17.60 3.94
CA ALA A 47 -0.76 17.83 2.49
C ALA A 47 0.47 17.30 1.75
N HIS A 48 1.64 17.43 2.37
CA HIS A 48 2.92 17.06 1.79
C HIS A 48 3.54 15.92 2.57
N TRP A 49 3.73 14.79 1.91
CA TRP A 49 4.19 13.55 2.51
C TRP A 49 5.54 13.11 1.94
N GLU A 50 6.45 12.74 2.80
CA GLU A 50 7.74 12.16 2.45
C GLU A 50 7.83 10.73 2.99
N GLN A 51 8.25 9.78 2.15
CA GLN A 51 8.59 8.43 2.62
C GLN A 51 9.94 8.51 3.33
N ILE A 52 9.95 8.26 4.65
CA ILE A 52 11.13 8.34 5.50
C ILE A 52 11.83 7.00 5.73
N GLY A 53 11.23 5.90 5.29
CA GLY A 53 11.75 4.54 5.41
C GLY A 53 10.68 3.49 5.16
N ASN A 54 11.02 2.27 5.55
CA ASN A 54 10.11 1.13 5.58
C ASN A 54 10.28 0.41 6.92
N ALA A 55 9.18 0.01 7.56
CA ALA A 55 9.24 -0.60 8.89
C ALA A 55 9.76 -2.05 8.89
N LEU A 56 9.60 -2.75 7.78
CA LEU A 56 10.08 -4.12 7.57
C LEU A 56 11.10 -4.11 6.43
N ASP A 57 12.34 -3.78 6.74
CA ASP A 57 13.43 -3.58 5.77
C ASP A 57 14.53 -4.65 5.85
N ARG A 58 14.38 -5.65 6.70
CA ARG A 58 15.31 -6.77 6.88
C ARG A 58 14.63 -8.11 6.62
N GLU A 59 15.37 -9.07 6.07
CA GLU A 59 14.85 -10.38 5.65
C GLU A 59 14.23 -11.15 6.82
N GLU A 60 14.85 -11.08 8.00
CA GLU A 60 14.36 -11.76 9.22
C GLU A 60 13.04 -11.18 9.76
N GLN A 61 12.67 -9.96 9.35
CA GLN A 61 11.40 -9.33 9.76
C GLN A 61 10.24 -9.74 8.88
N LEU A 62 10.49 -10.13 7.63
CA LEU A 62 9.46 -10.19 6.60
C LEU A 62 9.49 -11.50 5.80
N PRO A 63 9.02 -12.62 6.40
CA PRO A 63 8.86 -13.88 5.66
C PRO A 63 7.70 -13.76 4.67
N LEU A 64 7.99 -13.82 3.35
CA LEU A 64 7.00 -13.73 2.27
C LEU A 64 7.16 -14.83 1.23
N SER A 65 8.02 -15.84 1.49
CA SER A 65 8.31 -16.89 0.51
C SER A 65 7.04 -17.64 0.10
N GLY A 66 6.78 -17.70 -1.21
CA GLY A 66 5.61 -18.35 -1.78
C GLY A 66 4.31 -17.56 -1.71
N SER A 67 4.32 -16.36 -1.10
CA SER A 67 3.13 -15.50 -1.06
C SER A 67 2.79 -14.97 -2.46
N GLU A 68 1.50 -14.93 -2.77
CA GLU A 68 1.02 -14.18 -3.92
C GLU A 68 1.16 -12.68 -3.69
N ILE A 69 1.27 -11.90 -4.76
CA ILE A 69 1.56 -10.46 -4.66
C ILE A 69 0.48 -9.68 -3.88
N SER A 70 -0.75 -10.17 -3.85
CA SER A 70 -1.88 -9.60 -3.10
C SER A 70 -2.07 -10.20 -1.70
N ARG A 71 -1.09 -10.95 -1.21
CA ARG A 71 -1.06 -11.56 0.13
C ARG A 71 0.16 -11.04 0.90
N GLY A 72 0.49 -11.64 2.05
CA GLY A 72 1.59 -11.17 2.90
C GLY A 72 1.12 -10.12 3.91
N ILE A 73 1.64 -8.89 3.86
CA ILE A 73 1.37 -7.84 4.85
C ILE A 73 0.11 -7.05 4.50
N PHE A 74 -0.94 -7.23 5.30
CA PHE A 74 -2.22 -6.54 5.21
C PHE A 74 -2.19 -5.22 6.00
N ALA A 75 -3.36 -4.67 6.33
CA ALA A 75 -3.49 -3.35 6.94
C ALA A 75 -2.65 -3.18 8.21
N PRO A 76 -1.64 -2.30 8.21
CA PRO A 76 -0.92 -1.93 9.41
C PRO A 76 -1.65 -0.81 10.15
N THR A 77 -1.56 -0.81 11.47
CA THR A 77 -1.93 0.33 12.30
C THR A 77 -0.69 0.90 12.99
N ILE A 78 -0.46 2.21 12.89
CA ILE A 78 0.59 2.91 13.62
C ILE A 78 0.00 3.68 14.81
N ARG A 79 0.65 3.57 15.98
CA ARG A 79 0.32 4.37 17.17
C ARG A 79 1.60 4.79 17.88
N TYR A 80 1.52 5.90 18.61
CA TYR A 80 2.61 6.39 19.46
C TYR A 80 2.14 6.45 20.91
N HIS A 81 2.96 5.90 21.81
CA HIS A 81 2.69 5.92 23.24
C HIS A 81 4.00 5.98 24.02
N GLU A 82 4.13 6.95 24.93
CA GLU A 82 5.26 7.09 25.87
C GLU A 82 6.65 6.94 25.24
N GLY A 83 6.90 7.67 24.14
CA GLY A 83 8.21 7.67 23.47
C GLY A 83 8.44 6.52 22.50
N THR A 84 7.46 5.64 22.31
CA THR A 84 7.57 4.46 21.44
C THR A 84 6.50 4.46 20.36
N TYR A 85 6.92 4.22 19.12
CA TYR A 85 6.03 3.92 18.01
C TYR A 85 5.75 2.42 17.98
N TYR A 86 4.50 2.08 17.77
CA TYR A 86 4.00 0.72 17.63
C TYR A 86 3.37 0.57 16.26
N ILE A 87 3.73 -0.47 15.54
CA ILE A 87 2.98 -0.92 14.36
C ILE A 87 2.48 -2.33 14.63
N ILE A 88 1.19 -2.54 14.45
CA ILE A 88 0.57 -3.85 14.47
C ILE A 88 -0.03 -4.15 13.09
N THR A 89 0.11 -5.37 12.60
CA THR A 89 -0.39 -5.79 11.28
C THR A 89 -0.53 -7.30 11.22
N THR A 90 -0.98 -7.82 10.07
CA THR A 90 -1.12 -9.24 9.79
C THR A 90 -0.22 -9.65 8.64
N ASN A 91 0.60 -10.68 8.83
CA ASN A 91 1.14 -11.45 7.72
C ASN A 91 0.23 -12.67 7.49
N VAL A 92 -0.62 -12.59 6.48
CA VAL A 92 -1.71 -13.58 6.29
C VAL A 92 -1.24 -14.96 5.84
N ASP A 93 0.00 -15.08 5.37
CA ASP A 93 0.59 -16.35 4.95
C ASP A 93 1.59 -16.90 5.96
N HIS A 94 2.12 -16.03 6.85
CA HIS A 94 3.20 -16.41 7.76
C HIS A 94 3.02 -15.77 9.14
N GLY A 95 2.57 -16.55 10.11
CA GLY A 95 2.54 -16.18 11.52
C GLY A 95 1.37 -15.32 12.01
N GLY A 96 0.54 -14.76 11.14
CA GLY A 96 -0.64 -13.99 11.54
C GLY A 96 -0.32 -12.59 12.08
N ASN A 97 -1.02 -12.16 13.12
CA ASN A 97 -0.90 -10.83 13.70
C ASN A 97 0.38 -10.67 14.53
N PHE A 98 1.08 -9.55 14.32
CA PHE A 98 2.32 -9.24 15.04
C PHE A 98 2.48 -7.74 15.32
N VAL A 99 3.32 -7.43 16.30
CA VAL A 99 3.69 -6.08 16.70
C VAL A 99 5.18 -5.86 16.43
N ILE A 100 5.53 -4.67 15.93
CA ILE A 100 6.89 -4.15 15.88
C ILE A 100 6.94 -2.78 16.54
N THR A 101 8.09 -2.40 17.09
CA THR A 101 8.28 -1.14 17.80
C THR A 101 9.53 -0.41 17.35
N ALA A 102 9.52 0.92 17.49
CA ALA A 102 10.69 1.77 17.31
C ALA A 102 10.60 3.02 18.19
N GLN A 103 11.72 3.62 18.53
CA GLN A 103 11.75 4.93 19.18
C GLN A 103 11.87 6.08 18.18
N ASP A 104 12.42 5.80 17.00
CA ASP A 104 12.44 6.73 15.86
C ASP A 104 11.57 6.13 14.74
N PRO A 105 10.63 6.88 14.15
CA PRO A 105 9.78 6.37 13.07
C PRO A 105 10.55 5.99 11.79
N LYS A 106 11.78 6.49 11.64
CA LYS A 106 12.72 6.05 10.58
C LYS A 106 13.32 4.68 10.85
N GLY A 107 13.15 4.16 12.08
CA GLY A 107 13.73 2.90 12.54
C GLY A 107 15.09 3.09 13.27
N PRO A 108 15.80 1.99 13.56
CA PRO A 108 15.42 0.63 13.16
C PRO A 108 14.20 0.13 13.94
N TRP A 109 13.30 -0.52 13.25
CA TRP A 109 12.15 -1.21 13.84
C TRP A 109 12.56 -2.58 14.40
N SER A 110 11.91 -3.03 15.46
CA SER A 110 12.17 -4.34 16.06
C SER A 110 11.89 -5.49 15.10
N VAL A 111 12.33 -6.69 15.44
CA VAL A 111 11.82 -7.90 14.81
C VAL A 111 10.34 -8.09 15.20
N PRO A 112 9.52 -8.76 14.35
CA PRO A 112 8.12 -9.04 14.64
C PRO A 112 7.93 -9.87 15.91
N HIS A 113 7.02 -9.42 16.76
CA HIS A 113 6.52 -10.19 17.88
C HIS A 113 5.13 -10.71 17.54
N TYR A 114 5.05 -11.97 17.14
CA TYR A 114 3.80 -12.61 16.76
C TYR A 114 2.92 -12.90 17.97
N LEU A 115 1.63 -12.55 17.88
CA LEU A 115 0.66 -12.71 18.96
C LEU A 115 0.07 -14.13 19.02
N GLY A 116 0.35 -14.96 18.02
CA GLY A 116 -0.09 -16.35 17.92
C GLY A 116 -1.61 -16.49 17.68
N ASP A 117 -2.10 -17.70 17.87
CA ASP A 117 -3.51 -18.08 17.59
C ASP A 117 -4.54 -17.30 18.44
N ALA A 118 -4.10 -16.72 19.56
CA ALA A 118 -4.96 -15.91 20.41
C ALA A 118 -5.43 -14.60 19.73
N ALA A 119 -4.67 -14.11 18.78
CA ALA A 119 -4.96 -12.91 17.98
C ALA A 119 -5.48 -13.30 16.59
N GLU A 120 -6.62 -13.99 16.55
CA GLU A 120 -7.22 -14.48 15.30
C GLU A 120 -7.73 -13.32 14.45
N GLY A 121 -7.63 -13.48 13.12
CA GLY A 121 -8.20 -12.57 12.12
C GLY A 121 -7.17 -11.67 11.45
N ILE A 122 -7.63 -10.53 10.93
CA ILE A 122 -6.82 -9.55 10.19
C ILE A 122 -7.07 -8.13 10.70
N ASP A 123 -6.36 -7.16 10.13
CA ASP A 123 -6.52 -5.71 10.33
C ASP A 123 -6.51 -5.30 11.82
N PRO A 124 -5.52 -5.72 12.60
CA PRO A 124 -5.48 -5.39 14.00
C PRO A 124 -5.14 -3.91 14.21
N SER A 125 -5.68 -3.33 15.28
CA SER A 125 -5.26 -2.02 15.77
C SER A 125 -4.95 -2.04 17.26
N LEU A 126 -4.22 -1.00 17.72
CA LEU A 126 -3.93 -0.77 19.12
C LEU A 126 -4.62 0.50 19.58
N PHE A 127 -5.17 0.44 20.79
CA PHE A 127 -5.74 1.58 21.48
C PHE A 127 -5.13 1.70 22.89
N PHE A 128 -4.50 2.84 23.18
CA PHE A 128 -3.97 3.18 24.49
C PHE A 128 -4.98 4.01 25.24
N ASP A 129 -5.54 3.48 26.32
CA ASP A 129 -6.56 4.17 27.11
C ASP A 129 -5.93 4.94 28.28
N GLU A 130 -6.69 5.88 28.82
CA GLU A 130 -6.33 6.71 29.98
C GLU A 130 -6.17 5.90 31.28
N ASP A 131 -6.64 4.64 31.29
CA ASP A 131 -6.42 3.71 32.41
C ASP A 131 -4.99 3.12 32.42
N GLY A 132 -4.14 3.52 31.47
CA GLY A 132 -2.76 3.05 31.31
C GLY A 132 -2.64 1.67 30.65
N LYS A 133 -3.70 1.16 30.04
CA LYS A 133 -3.72 -0.12 29.36
C LYS A 133 -3.71 0.03 27.85
N CYS A 134 -3.15 -0.98 27.19
CA CYS A 134 -3.27 -1.15 25.76
C CYS A 134 -4.33 -2.20 25.42
N TYR A 135 -5.16 -1.87 24.43
CA TYR A 135 -6.18 -2.76 23.91
C TYR A 135 -5.89 -3.12 22.47
N TYR A 136 -5.88 -4.41 22.20
CA TYR A 136 -5.95 -4.97 20.86
C TYR A 136 -7.38 -4.91 20.36
N VAL A 137 -7.56 -4.47 19.12
CA VAL A 137 -8.84 -4.49 18.42
C VAL A 137 -8.61 -5.19 17.08
N GLY A 138 -9.42 -6.17 16.75
CA GLY A 138 -9.27 -6.92 15.50
C GLY A 138 -10.62 -7.34 14.93
N THR A 139 -10.58 -7.90 13.75
CA THR A 139 -11.72 -8.55 13.11
C THR A 139 -11.44 -10.04 12.95
N ARG A 140 -12.46 -10.87 13.13
CA ARG A 140 -12.35 -12.33 12.98
C ARG A 140 -13.64 -12.93 12.42
N PRO A 141 -13.58 -14.13 11.81
CA PRO A 141 -14.76 -14.88 11.47
C PRO A 141 -15.67 -15.07 12.69
N ASN A 142 -16.99 -15.07 12.49
CA ASN A 142 -17.94 -15.28 13.57
C ASN A 142 -17.70 -16.65 14.24
N PRO A 143 -17.27 -16.72 15.52
CA PRO A 143 -16.91 -17.98 16.18
C PRO A 143 -18.12 -18.89 16.41
N SER A 144 -19.35 -18.36 16.32
CA SER A 144 -20.59 -19.16 16.40
C SER A 144 -20.95 -19.84 15.07
N GLY A 145 -20.10 -19.70 14.05
CA GLY A 145 -20.29 -20.22 12.70
C GLY A 145 -20.59 -19.13 11.68
N VAL A 146 -19.87 -19.17 10.55
CA VAL A 146 -20.02 -18.24 9.43
C VAL A 146 -21.30 -18.59 8.66
N ARG A 147 -22.25 -17.67 8.56
CA ARG A 147 -23.56 -17.81 7.92
C ARG A 147 -23.55 -17.37 6.44
N HIS A 148 -22.67 -16.45 6.10
CA HIS A 148 -22.44 -15.94 4.76
C HIS A 148 -20.97 -15.54 4.59
N ASN A 149 -20.50 -15.35 3.36
CA ASN A 149 -19.13 -14.89 3.12
C ASN A 149 -18.89 -13.55 3.83
N GLY A 150 -17.82 -13.47 4.60
CA GLY A 150 -17.49 -12.25 5.37
C GLY A 150 -18.38 -12.00 6.61
N ASP A 151 -19.07 -13.03 7.15
CA ASP A 151 -19.74 -12.97 8.44
C ASP A 151 -18.72 -12.94 9.58
N TRP A 152 -18.19 -11.75 9.81
CA TRP A 152 -17.12 -11.49 10.75
C TRP A 152 -17.63 -10.62 11.90
N GLU A 153 -16.80 -10.44 12.92
CA GLU A 153 -17.10 -9.59 14.08
C GLU A 153 -15.87 -8.80 14.52
N ILE A 154 -16.09 -7.62 15.07
CA ILE A 154 -15.05 -6.85 15.74
C ILE A 154 -14.99 -7.26 17.20
N TRP A 155 -13.78 -7.50 17.69
CA TRP A 155 -13.52 -7.92 19.05
C TRP A 155 -12.36 -7.15 19.68
N ILE A 156 -12.36 -7.05 21.00
CA ILE A 156 -11.38 -6.29 21.80
C ILE A 156 -10.85 -7.18 22.92
N GLU A 157 -9.55 -7.10 23.19
CA GLU A 157 -8.92 -7.67 24.38
C GLU A 157 -7.76 -6.80 24.87
N GLU A 158 -7.45 -6.86 26.14
CA GLU A 158 -6.28 -6.20 26.72
C GLU A 158 -5.00 -6.89 26.24
N LEU A 159 -4.06 -6.09 25.71
CA LEU A 159 -2.73 -6.54 25.30
C LEU A 159 -1.73 -6.16 26.39
N ASP A 160 -1.04 -7.14 26.95
CA ASP A 160 0.10 -6.92 27.80
C ASP A 160 1.31 -6.54 26.94
N LEU A 161 1.69 -5.27 26.95
CA LEU A 161 2.82 -4.77 26.14
C LEU A 161 4.19 -5.29 26.58
N HIS A 162 4.33 -5.69 27.85
CA HIS A 162 5.58 -6.24 28.34
C HIS A 162 5.75 -7.71 27.92
N ALA A 163 4.69 -8.49 28.09
CA ALA A 163 4.68 -9.90 27.70
C ALA A 163 4.35 -10.10 26.21
N MET A 164 3.87 -9.05 25.53
CA MET A 164 3.39 -9.08 24.14
C MET A 164 2.39 -10.22 23.91
N CYS A 165 1.39 -10.31 24.77
CA CYS A 165 0.34 -11.33 24.65
C CYS A 165 -1.03 -10.78 25.08
N LEU A 166 -2.10 -11.34 24.52
CA LEU A 166 -3.46 -11.03 24.93
C LEU A 166 -3.77 -11.67 26.28
N LYS A 167 -4.50 -10.94 27.15
CA LYS A 167 -4.82 -11.41 28.50
C LYS A 167 -6.03 -12.34 28.56
N GLY A 168 -6.81 -12.44 27.50
CA GLY A 168 -8.03 -13.26 27.45
C GLY A 168 -8.43 -13.65 26.03
N ALA A 169 -9.60 -14.25 25.91
CA ALA A 169 -10.15 -14.74 24.63
C ALA A 169 -10.81 -13.65 23.76
N GLY A 170 -10.83 -12.42 24.25
CA GLY A 170 -11.47 -11.29 23.57
C GLY A 170 -12.99 -11.26 23.68
N THR A 171 -13.52 -10.05 23.63
CA THR A 171 -14.96 -9.77 23.68
C THR A 171 -15.42 -9.21 22.35
N ALA A 172 -16.40 -9.86 21.69
CA ALA A 172 -17.06 -9.30 20.53
C ALA A 172 -17.85 -8.04 20.94
N VAL A 173 -17.63 -6.95 20.22
CA VAL A 173 -18.23 -5.65 20.56
C VAL A 173 -19.12 -5.09 19.45
N TRP A 174 -18.96 -5.53 18.22
CA TRP A 174 -19.79 -5.11 17.09
C TRP A 174 -19.68 -6.07 15.91
N LYS A 175 -20.72 -6.09 15.05
CA LYS A 175 -20.76 -6.90 13.81
C LYS A 175 -21.00 -6.05 12.56
N GLY A 176 -20.71 -4.75 12.66
CA GLY A 176 -20.99 -3.80 11.60
C GLY A 176 -22.38 -3.18 11.68
N ALA A 177 -22.65 -2.22 10.80
CA ALA A 177 -23.89 -1.48 10.73
C ALA A 177 -24.87 -2.03 9.70
N LEU A 178 -24.36 -2.58 8.60
CA LEU A 178 -25.17 -3.05 7.49
C LEU A 178 -25.54 -4.51 7.67
N LYS A 179 -26.82 -4.81 7.47
CA LYS A 179 -27.32 -6.17 7.65
C LYS A 179 -26.69 -7.09 6.58
N ASP A 180 -26.16 -8.21 7.05
CA ASP A 180 -25.55 -9.25 6.21
C ASP A 180 -24.43 -8.71 5.30
N CYS A 181 -23.85 -7.55 5.64
CA CYS A 181 -22.69 -6.99 4.93
C CYS A 181 -21.47 -7.86 5.17
N ILE A 182 -20.61 -7.93 4.16
CA ILE A 182 -19.37 -8.71 4.24
C ILE A 182 -18.28 -7.89 4.91
N TRP A 183 -17.41 -8.56 5.63
CA TRP A 183 -16.15 -8.06 6.19
C TRP A 183 -16.29 -6.71 6.93
N PRO A 184 -16.84 -6.70 8.16
CA PRO A 184 -16.54 -5.63 9.08
C PRO A 184 -15.05 -5.75 9.44
N GLU A 185 -14.22 -4.82 8.93
CA GLU A 185 -12.76 -4.89 8.98
C GLU A 185 -12.13 -3.51 9.26
N GLY A 186 -10.80 -3.43 9.36
CA GLY A 186 -10.08 -2.17 9.61
C GLY A 186 -10.54 -1.41 10.86
N PRO A 187 -10.70 -2.05 12.04
CA PRO A 187 -11.23 -1.38 13.21
C PRO A 187 -10.24 -0.43 13.85
N HIS A 188 -10.66 0.81 14.13
CA HIS A 188 -9.91 1.77 14.92
C HIS A 188 -10.76 2.32 16.06
N LEU A 189 -10.17 2.42 17.28
CA LEU A 189 -10.80 2.99 18.46
C LEU A 189 -10.30 4.41 18.72
N TYR A 190 -11.23 5.27 19.14
CA TYR A 190 -10.97 6.64 19.56
C TYR A 190 -11.74 6.94 20.83
N LYS A 191 -11.23 7.86 21.67
CA LYS A 191 -11.93 8.34 22.86
C LYS A 191 -12.20 9.84 22.74
N LYS A 192 -13.45 10.23 22.88
CA LYS A 192 -13.87 11.63 22.82
C LYS A 192 -15.10 11.86 23.70
N ASP A 193 -15.06 12.91 24.53
CA ASP A 193 -16.17 13.33 25.38
C ASP A 193 -16.76 12.17 26.24
N GLY A 194 -15.86 11.29 26.73
CA GLY A 194 -16.19 10.13 27.54
C GLY A 194 -16.90 8.99 26.80
N TRP A 195 -16.87 8.99 25.45
CA TRP A 195 -17.29 7.89 24.60
C TRP A 195 -16.10 7.22 23.95
N TYR A 196 -16.16 5.90 23.81
CA TYR A 196 -15.32 5.13 22.90
C TYR A 196 -16.03 5.03 21.56
N TYR A 197 -15.36 5.43 20.50
CA TYR A 197 -15.83 5.31 19.12
C TYR A 197 -15.06 4.21 18.43
N LEU A 198 -15.78 3.35 17.74
CA LEU A 198 -15.24 2.27 16.92
C LEU A 198 -15.60 2.54 15.46
N MET A 199 -14.61 2.88 14.66
CA MET A 199 -14.74 3.06 13.21
C MET A 199 -14.25 1.81 12.48
N ILE A 200 -14.96 1.39 11.44
CA ILE A 200 -14.66 0.19 10.66
C ILE A 200 -14.90 0.42 9.18
N ALA A 201 -14.31 -0.44 8.35
CA ALA A 201 -14.72 -0.65 6.97
C ALA A 201 -15.78 -1.75 6.88
N GLU A 202 -16.66 -1.67 5.88
CA GLU A 202 -17.64 -2.69 5.53
C GLU A 202 -17.79 -2.82 4.02
N GLY A 203 -18.15 -4.00 3.53
CA GLY A 203 -18.49 -4.26 2.13
C GLY A 203 -17.32 -4.73 1.26
N GLY A 204 -16.14 -4.89 1.86
CA GLY A 204 -14.92 -5.21 1.14
C GLY A 204 -14.45 -4.07 0.23
N THR A 205 -13.27 -4.23 -0.38
CA THR A 205 -12.57 -3.17 -1.15
C THR A 205 -13.11 -2.97 -2.58
N GLY A 206 -14.42 -3.14 -2.78
CA GLY A 206 -15.09 -3.05 -4.06
C GLY A 206 -16.22 -2.01 -4.09
N PRO A 207 -17.24 -2.22 -4.95
CA PRO A 207 -18.34 -1.26 -5.12
C PRO A 207 -19.14 -0.96 -3.85
N GLU A 208 -19.19 -1.90 -2.90
CA GLU A 208 -19.97 -1.76 -1.66
C GLU A 208 -19.14 -1.19 -0.50
N HIS A 209 -17.89 -0.82 -0.74
CA HIS A 209 -16.98 -0.33 0.30
C HIS A 209 -17.50 0.93 0.99
N SER A 210 -17.36 0.98 2.31
CA SER A 210 -17.88 2.07 3.12
C SER A 210 -17.19 2.16 4.48
N ILE A 211 -17.35 3.31 5.15
CA ILE A 211 -16.95 3.54 6.52
C ILE A 211 -18.21 3.58 7.40
N SER A 212 -18.22 2.77 8.44
CA SER A 212 -19.26 2.77 9.48
C SER A 212 -18.67 3.04 10.86
N ILE A 213 -19.46 3.58 11.79
CA ILE A 213 -19.01 3.93 13.13
C ILE A 213 -20.05 3.56 14.19
N ALA A 214 -19.55 3.15 15.35
CA ALA A 214 -20.35 2.89 16.54
C ALA A 214 -19.71 3.52 17.77
N ARG A 215 -20.43 3.63 18.89
CA ARG A 215 -19.87 4.11 20.16
C ARG A 215 -20.42 3.37 21.36
N SER A 216 -19.64 3.33 22.43
CA SER A 216 -20.03 2.80 23.74
C SER A 216 -19.42 3.64 24.88
N ARG A 217 -19.92 3.49 26.08
CA ARG A 217 -19.31 4.05 27.31
C ARG A 217 -18.27 3.09 27.91
N SER A 218 -18.20 1.87 27.42
CA SER A 218 -17.33 0.81 27.92
C SER A 218 -16.74 -0.01 26.77
N LEU A 219 -15.46 -0.37 26.86
CA LEU A 219 -14.81 -1.28 25.91
C LEU A 219 -15.29 -2.74 26.02
N ARG A 220 -16.03 -3.07 27.09
CA ARG A 220 -16.53 -4.42 27.38
C ARG A 220 -18.02 -4.60 27.03
N GLU A 221 -18.66 -3.54 26.53
CA GLU A 221 -20.06 -3.56 26.15
C GLU A 221 -20.24 -3.49 24.64
N TRP A 222 -21.42 -3.90 24.17
CA TRP A 222 -21.79 -3.80 22.76
C TRP A 222 -21.86 -2.33 22.31
N PHE A 223 -21.20 -2.03 21.19
CA PHE A 223 -21.19 -0.69 20.63
C PHE A 223 -22.49 -0.41 19.86
N CYS A 224 -23.05 0.78 20.07
CA CYS A 224 -24.24 1.24 19.39
C CYS A 224 -23.87 1.97 18.09
N GLY A 225 -24.30 1.44 16.96
CA GLY A 225 -24.05 2.02 15.63
C GLY A 225 -24.69 3.39 15.44
N CYS A 226 -24.01 4.28 14.72
CA CYS A 226 -24.59 5.55 14.28
C CYS A 226 -25.79 5.30 13.36
N LYS A 227 -26.89 6.04 13.59
CA LYS A 227 -28.10 5.92 12.75
C LYS A 227 -27.88 6.36 11.29
N ARG A 228 -26.80 7.09 11.02
CA ARG A 228 -26.43 7.58 9.69
C ARG A 228 -25.46 6.63 8.95
N ASN A 229 -25.14 5.46 9.53
CA ASN A 229 -24.26 4.48 8.88
C ASN A 229 -24.82 3.99 7.53
N PRO A 230 -23.92 3.77 6.55
CA PRO A 230 -22.52 4.10 6.59
C PRO A 230 -22.30 5.62 6.62
N ILE A 231 -21.34 6.09 7.42
CA ILE A 231 -21.06 7.54 7.53
C ILE A 231 -20.32 8.08 6.32
N PHE A 232 -19.71 7.20 5.52
CA PHE A 232 -19.06 7.56 4.26
C PHE A 232 -19.02 6.40 3.27
N THR A 233 -19.32 6.67 2.00
CA THR A 233 -19.22 5.71 0.89
C THR A 233 -19.38 6.44 -0.44
N HIS A 234 -18.77 5.92 -1.50
CA HIS A 234 -18.96 6.36 -2.88
C HIS A 234 -19.86 5.43 -3.72
N ARG A 235 -20.45 4.38 -3.11
CA ARG A 235 -21.28 3.39 -3.84
C ARG A 235 -22.49 4.01 -4.57
N ASN A 236 -22.98 5.15 -4.09
CA ASN A 236 -24.15 5.82 -4.62
C ASN A 236 -23.83 6.89 -5.69
N LEU A 237 -22.53 7.13 -5.99
CA LEU A 237 -22.09 8.16 -6.93
C LEU A 237 -21.99 7.65 -8.38
N GLY A 238 -22.16 6.33 -8.60
CA GLY A 238 -22.07 5.70 -9.91
C GLY A 238 -20.63 5.22 -10.23
N ARG A 239 -20.55 4.30 -11.20
CA ARG A 239 -19.27 3.68 -11.60
C ARG A 239 -18.34 4.59 -12.40
N ASP A 240 -18.92 5.62 -13.03
CA ASP A 240 -18.16 6.61 -13.81
C ASP A 240 -17.69 7.79 -12.97
N TYR A 241 -17.90 7.74 -11.63
CA TYR A 241 -17.39 8.76 -10.74
C TYR A 241 -15.86 8.67 -10.68
N PRO A 242 -15.14 9.84 -10.66
CA PRO A 242 -13.68 9.88 -10.75
C PRO A 242 -12.94 9.16 -9.61
N VAL A 243 -13.59 8.98 -8.46
CA VAL A 243 -13.04 8.29 -7.28
C VAL A 243 -14.07 7.32 -6.75
N ILE A 244 -13.73 6.03 -6.73
CA ILE A 244 -14.63 4.94 -6.34
C ILE A 244 -14.02 4.10 -5.21
N TYR A 245 -14.82 3.23 -4.60
CA TYR A 245 -14.42 2.24 -3.59
C TYR A 245 -13.86 2.86 -2.30
N ALA A 246 -14.34 4.04 -1.93
CA ALA A 246 -13.86 4.76 -0.74
C ALA A 246 -14.29 4.04 0.55
N GLY A 247 -13.31 3.82 1.43
CA GLY A 247 -13.50 3.15 2.72
C GLY A 247 -12.18 2.97 3.47
N HIS A 248 -12.18 2.15 4.52
CA HIS A 248 -11.02 1.78 5.34
C HIS A 248 -10.19 3.00 5.74
N GLY A 249 -10.67 3.75 6.73
CA GLY A 249 -10.05 5.00 7.15
C GLY A 249 -9.58 4.99 8.59
N ASP A 250 -8.66 5.91 8.90
CA ASP A 250 -8.17 6.18 10.25
C ASP A 250 -8.25 7.68 10.53
N LEU A 251 -8.79 8.06 11.72
CA LEU A 251 -8.99 9.45 12.13
C LEU A 251 -7.74 10.01 12.82
N VAL A 252 -7.49 11.30 12.57
CA VAL A 252 -6.46 12.05 13.27
C VAL A 252 -6.95 13.47 13.55
N ASP A 253 -6.51 14.05 14.66
CA ASP A 253 -6.71 15.46 14.98
C ASP A 253 -5.43 16.29 14.71
N ASP A 254 -5.58 17.61 14.62
CA ASP A 254 -4.46 18.54 14.71
C ASP A 254 -4.34 19.17 16.11
N ALA A 255 -3.34 20.04 16.30
CA ALA A 255 -3.10 20.70 17.58
C ALA A 255 -4.22 21.68 17.97
N ASP A 256 -4.98 22.17 17.02
CA ASP A 256 -6.10 23.11 17.20
C ASP A 256 -7.44 22.37 17.41
N GLY A 257 -7.45 21.03 17.37
CA GLY A 257 -8.63 20.19 17.57
C GLY A 257 -9.50 20.01 16.35
N ASN A 258 -9.00 20.33 15.13
CA ASN A 258 -9.65 19.95 13.89
C ASN A 258 -9.41 18.47 13.62
N TRP A 259 -10.37 17.81 12.98
CA TRP A 259 -10.29 16.38 12.70
C TRP A 259 -10.24 16.09 11.21
N TYR A 260 -9.50 15.04 10.89
CA TYR A 260 -9.32 14.56 9.52
C TYR A 260 -9.43 13.04 9.50
N VAL A 261 -9.66 12.49 8.31
CA VAL A 261 -9.62 11.07 8.06
C VAL A 261 -8.76 10.80 6.85
N VAL A 262 -7.81 9.88 6.98
CA VAL A 262 -7.16 9.23 5.83
C VAL A 262 -7.94 7.98 5.49
N MET A 263 -8.12 7.69 4.19
CA MET A 263 -8.84 6.50 3.75
C MET A 263 -8.34 6.03 2.40
N LEU A 264 -8.58 4.78 2.06
CA LEU A 264 -8.34 4.31 0.71
C LEU A 264 -9.49 4.65 -0.23
N ALA A 265 -9.15 4.87 -1.50
CA ALA A 265 -10.09 4.87 -2.63
C ALA A 265 -9.31 4.57 -3.92
N SER A 266 -10.02 4.41 -5.03
CA SER A 266 -9.41 4.14 -6.33
C SER A 266 -9.88 5.16 -7.38
N ARG A 267 -8.95 5.55 -8.27
CA ARG A 267 -9.26 6.36 -9.46
C ARG A 267 -9.36 5.43 -10.68
N PRO A 268 -10.53 5.22 -11.26
CA PRO A 268 -10.66 4.41 -12.47
C PRO A 268 -10.19 5.18 -13.71
N CYS A 269 -9.62 4.45 -14.67
CA CYS A 269 -9.37 4.91 -16.03
C CYS A 269 -10.01 3.93 -17.01
N GLU A 270 -10.94 4.41 -17.83
CA GLU A 270 -11.72 3.56 -18.77
C GLU A 270 -12.38 2.35 -18.08
N GLY A 271 -12.88 2.55 -16.84
CA GLY A 271 -13.54 1.53 -16.04
C GLY A 271 -12.61 0.57 -15.28
N HIS A 272 -11.31 0.81 -15.27
CA HIS A 272 -10.31 -0.05 -14.63
C HIS A 272 -9.47 0.69 -13.60
N CYS A 273 -9.16 0.05 -12.47
CA CYS A 273 -8.36 0.60 -11.37
C CYS A 273 -6.94 0.02 -11.39
N SER A 274 -6.18 0.19 -12.48
CA SER A 274 -4.85 -0.43 -12.62
C SER A 274 -3.78 0.18 -11.71
N ILE A 275 -3.98 1.39 -11.18
CA ILE A 275 -3.12 1.95 -10.12
C ILE A 275 -3.39 1.24 -8.78
N GLY A 276 -4.61 0.74 -8.57
CA GLY A 276 -5.05 0.12 -7.34
C GLY A 276 -5.67 1.11 -6.36
N ARG A 277 -5.50 0.85 -5.07
CA ARG A 277 -6.02 1.66 -3.95
C ARG A 277 -4.97 2.67 -3.53
N GLU A 278 -5.35 3.92 -3.49
CA GLU A 278 -4.51 5.07 -3.15
C GLU A 278 -5.00 5.69 -1.84
N THR A 279 -4.20 6.52 -1.19
CA THR A 279 -4.58 7.18 0.07
C THR A 279 -5.13 8.58 -0.19
N PHE A 280 -6.31 8.85 0.36
CA PHE A 280 -7.02 10.13 0.29
C PHE A 280 -7.19 10.74 1.66
N LEU A 281 -7.37 12.06 1.72
CA LEU A 281 -7.61 12.84 2.93
C LEU A 281 -8.96 13.57 2.82
N ALA A 282 -9.72 13.57 3.92
CA ALA A 282 -10.94 14.37 4.06
C ALA A 282 -11.02 15.06 5.42
N LYS A 283 -11.74 16.20 5.49
CA LYS A 283 -12.08 16.86 6.76
C LYS A 283 -13.15 16.09 7.51
N VAL A 284 -13.13 16.22 8.81
CA VAL A 284 -14.15 15.66 9.70
C VAL A 284 -14.63 16.74 10.67
N GLU A 285 -15.93 16.90 10.78
CA GLU A 285 -16.57 17.70 11.82
C GLU A 285 -17.42 16.82 12.74
N TRP A 286 -17.59 17.23 14.00
CA TRP A 286 -18.38 16.49 14.96
C TRP A 286 -19.75 17.16 15.13
N GLU A 287 -20.83 16.47 14.70
CA GLU A 287 -22.22 16.92 14.79
C GLU A 287 -23.02 15.93 15.65
N ASP A 288 -23.73 16.43 16.67
CA ASP A 288 -24.51 15.62 17.60
C ASP A 288 -23.73 14.46 18.25
N GLY A 289 -22.41 14.68 18.42
CA GLY A 289 -21.48 13.68 18.97
C GLY A 289 -21.17 12.54 18.01
N TRP A 290 -21.23 12.76 16.69
CA TRP A 290 -20.82 11.83 15.64
C TRP A 290 -19.95 12.51 14.59
N PRO A 291 -18.96 11.83 14.01
CA PRO A 291 -18.17 12.42 12.94
C PRO A 291 -18.95 12.50 11.63
N VAL A 292 -18.76 13.60 10.92
CA VAL A 292 -19.28 13.86 9.57
C VAL A 292 -18.10 14.11 8.67
N ILE A 293 -17.89 13.25 7.68
CA ILE A 293 -16.79 13.34 6.74
C ILE A 293 -17.19 14.27 5.59
N ASN A 294 -16.36 15.28 5.30
CA ASN A 294 -16.61 16.35 4.31
C ASN A 294 -18.03 16.92 4.45
N PRO A 295 -18.35 17.60 5.57
CA PRO A 295 -19.69 18.12 5.83
C PRO A 295 -20.16 19.06 4.72
N GLY A 296 -21.43 18.91 4.32
CA GLY A 296 -22.05 19.65 3.23
C GLY A 296 -21.65 19.20 1.81
N ILE A 297 -20.64 18.32 1.70
CA ILE A 297 -20.13 17.78 0.41
C ILE A 297 -20.44 16.29 0.29
N GLY A 298 -20.07 15.48 1.29
CA GLY A 298 -20.42 14.06 1.38
C GLY A 298 -19.64 13.12 0.45
N HIS A 299 -18.62 13.61 -0.24
CA HIS A 299 -17.73 12.80 -1.08
C HIS A 299 -16.29 13.33 -1.02
N LEU A 300 -15.30 12.55 -1.50
CA LEU A 300 -13.92 12.99 -1.64
C LEU A 300 -13.79 14.10 -2.68
N THR A 301 -13.03 15.13 -2.35
CA THR A 301 -12.72 16.26 -3.23
C THR A 301 -11.30 16.16 -3.77
N GLU A 302 -11.03 16.73 -4.92
CA GLU A 302 -9.69 16.82 -5.51
C GLU A 302 -8.73 17.60 -4.59
N LYS A 303 -9.25 18.60 -3.87
CA LYS A 303 -8.47 19.45 -2.96
C LYS A 303 -9.17 19.58 -1.63
N THR A 304 -8.39 19.54 -0.56
CA THR A 304 -8.82 19.76 0.81
C THR A 304 -8.01 20.93 1.39
N GLU A 305 -8.66 22.03 1.72
CA GLU A 305 -8.02 23.17 2.41
C GLU A 305 -7.81 22.81 3.88
N LEU A 306 -6.62 23.06 4.39
CA LEU A 306 -6.21 22.73 5.75
C LEU A 306 -5.82 24.04 6.46
N PRO A 307 -6.32 24.31 7.69
CA PRO A 307 -5.91 25.47 8.48
C PRO A 307 -4.47 25.39 8.99
N ILE A 308 -3.78 24.32 8.71
CA ILE A 308 -2.39 24.06 9.08
C ILE A 308 -1.45 24.90 8.18
N GLY A 309 -0.34 25.39 8.75
CA GLY A 309 0.69 26.12 7.99
C GLY A 309 1.34 25.21 6.94
N GLU A 310 1.64 25.77 5.75
CA GLU A 310 2.32 25.02 4.69
C GLU A 310 3.72 24.58 5.17
N TYR A 311 3.99 23.28 5.04
CA TYR A 311 5.28 22.68 5.26
C TYR A 311 5.98 22.43 3.92
N ARG A 312 7.20 22.97 3.78
CA ARG A 312 8.02 22.69 2.60
C ARG A 312 8.89 21.48 2.87
N LEU A 313 8.70 20.46 2.06
CA LEU A 313 9.59 19.30 2.05
C LEU A 313 11.02 19.75 1.68
N GLU A 314 12.02 19.17 2.31
CA GLU A 314 13.42 19.42 1.96
C GLU A 314 13.72 19.01 0.51
N ARG A 315 12.99 18.02 0.01
CA ARG A 315 13.05 17.57 -1.37
C ARG A 315 11.79 18.00 -2.10
N GLU A 316 11.92 18.93 -3.05
CA GLU A 316 10.79 19.25 -3.93
C GLU A 316 10.37 17.98 -4.67
N VAL A 317 9.08 17.63 -4.58
CA VAL A 317 8.47 16.59 -5.41
C VAL A 317 8.37 17.15 -6.83
N THR A 318 9.40 16.92 -7.63
CA THR A 318 9.38 17.27 -9.05
C THR A 318 8.47 16.30 -9.80
N HIS A 319 7.89 16.74 -10.93
CA HIS A 319 7.11 15.88 -11.82
C HIS A 319 7.93 14.72 -12.42
N ALA A 320 9.26 14.78 -12.33
CA ALA A 320 10.18 13.74 -12.76
C ALA A 320 10.97 13.23 -11.54
N ASP A 321 10.83 11.94 -11.26
CA ASP A 321 11.62 11.24 -10.26
C ASP A 321 12.81 10.54 -10.94
N PHE A 322 14.02 10.85 -10.51
CA PHE A 322 15.23 10.21 -11.00
C PHE A 322 15.93 9.49 -9.85
N ILE A 323 16.26 8.21 -10.04
CA ILE A 323 17.05 7.43 -9.09
C ILE A 323 18.43 7.24 -9.69
N ALA A 324 19.39 7.97 -9.11
CA ALA A 324 20.82 7.75 -9.36
C ALA A 324 21.32 6.70 -8.35
N PHE A 325 22.01 5.68 -8.85
CA PHE A 325 22.58 4.62 -7.99
C PHE A 325 23.99 5.00 -7.49
N ASP A 326 24.15 6.24 -7.01
CA ASP A 326 25.39 6.79 -6.46
C ASP A 326 25.46 6.71 -4.92
N GLN A 327 24.36 6.33 -4.30
CA GLN A 327 24.22 6.11 -2.85
C GLN A 327 24.73 4.72 -2.46
N LYS A 328 25.06 4.55 -1.17
CA LYS A 328 25.48 3.24 -0.63
C LYS A 328 24.28 2.32 -0.31
N LYS A 329 23.09 2.88 -0.24
CA LYS A 329 21.83 2.17 0.07
C LYS A 329 20.89 2.28 -1.12
N ILE A 330 20.12 1.23 -1.37
CA ILE A 330 19.00 1.26 -2.32
C ILE A 330 17.96 2.28 -1.85
N ASP A 331 17.40 3.05 -2.77
CA ASP A 331 16.31 3.99 -2.51
C ASP A 331 15.12 3.25 -1.87
N ASP A 332 14.60 3.77 -0.78
CA ASP A 332 13.54 3.13 0.02
C ASP A 332 12.20 2.95 -0.74
N ARG A 333 12.03 3.64 -1.87
CA ARG A 333 10.87 3.50 -2.77
C ARG A 333 10.97 2.31 -3.72
N LEU A 334 12.18 1.76 -3.91
CA LEU A 334 12.38 0.60 -4.79
C LEU A 334 11.95 -0.68 -4.08
N LEU A 335 11.07 -1.41 -4.74
CA LEU A 335 10.47 -2.65 -4.25
C LEU A 335 11.07 -3.86 -4.97
N SER A 336 11.16 -4.97 -4.25
CA SER A 336 11.46 -6.30 -4.77
C SER A 336 10.28 -7.24 -4.49
N LEU A 337 10.21 -8.36 -5.18
CA LEU A 337 9.18 -9.38 -4.96
C LEU A 337 9.60 -10.29 -3.82
N GLN A 338 8.74 -10.43 -2.79
CA GLN A 338 8.89 -11.28 -1.61
C GLN A 338 10.13 -10.99 -0.75
N ARG A 339 11.33 -10.90 -1.34
CA ARG A 339 12.56 -10.55 -0.64
C ARG A 339 13.56 -9.86 -1.57
N ARG A 340 14.56 -9.24 -0.98
CA ARG A 340 15.70 -8.67 -1.70
C ARG A 340 16.96 -9.45 -1.34
N ASP A 341 17.41 -10.28 -2.26
CA ASP A 341 18.65 -11.03 -2.07
C ASP A 341 19.85 -10.11 -2.24
N GLU A 342 20.52 -9.77 -1.15
CA GLU A 342 21.66 -8.84 -1.14
C GLU A 342 22.87 -9.37 -1.94
N ASN A 343 22.96 -10.68 -2.21
CA ASN A 343 23.99 -11.26 -3.04
C ASN A 343 23.66 -11.19 -4.54
N ALA A 344 22.42 -10.84 -4.88
CA ALA A 344 21.94 -10.78 -6.26
C ALA A 344 21.99 -9.36 -6.85
N TYR A 345 22.52 -8.37 -6.13
CA TYR A 345 22.73 -7.02 -6.66
C TYR A 345 23.94 -6.33 -6.01
N SER A 346 24.44 -5.28 -6.65
CA SER A 346 25.52 -4.46 -6.11
C SER A 346 25.42 -3.00 -6.55
N LEU A 347 25.68 -2.09 -5.62
CA LEU A 347 25.86 -0.64 -5.87
C LEU A 347 27.35 -0.24 -5.97
N ILE A 348 28.27 -1.17 -5.70
CA ILE A 348 29.71 -0.89 -5.63
C ILE A 348 30.52 -1.51 -6.76
N GLU A 349 30.06 -2.58 -7.40
CA GLU A 349 30.75 -3.22 -8.53
C GLU A 349 30.93 -2.26 -9.72
N ARG A 350 29.96 -1.37 -9.91
CA ARG A 350 30.05 -0.29 -10.90
C ARG A 350 29.42 0.98 -10.32
N LYS A 351 30.25 1.95 -9.99
CA LYS A 351 29.79 3.22 -9.40
C LYS A 351 28.76 3.93 -10.26
N GLY A 352 27.66 4.36 -9.66
CA GLY A 352 26.55 5.05 -10.33
C GLY A 352 25.56 4.12 -11.04
N PHE A 353 25.70 2.80 -10.86
CA PHE A 353 24.82 1.78 -11.42
C PHE A 353 24.34 0.80 -10.38
N LEU A 354 23.12 0.32 -10.56
CA LEU A 354 22.62 -0.87 -9.89
C LEU A 354 23.01 -2.08 -10.76
N ARG A 355 23.98 -2.87 -10.29
CA ARG A 355 24.30 -4.17 -10.88
C ARG A 355 23.28 -5.19 -10.39
N MET A 356 22.56 -5.82 -11.31
CA MET A 356 21.64 -6.92 -11.01
C MET A 356 22.25 -8.23 -11.54
N HIS A 357 22.47 -9.20 -10.66
CA HIS A 357 22.93 -10.53 -11.08
C HIS A 357 21.73 -11.35 -11.52
N LEU A 358 21.85 -12.06 -12.63
CA LEU A 358 20.76 -12.89 -13.13
C LEU A 358 20.44 -14.03 -12.17
N LYS A 359 19.15 -14.27 -11.98
CA LYS A 359 18.60 -15.40 -11.21
C LYS A 359 17.89 -16.38 -12.14
N LYS A 360 17.69 -17.63 -11.68
CA LYS A 360 16.92 -18.63 -12.43
C LYS A 360 15.42 -18.37 -12.36
N GLN A 361 14.96 -17.73 -11.28
CA GLN A 361 13.56 -17.41 -11.01
C GLN A 361 13.05 -16.42 -12.05
N LYS A 362 11.82 -16.64 -12.52
CA LYS A 362 11.16 -15.81 -13.52
C LYS A 362 10.04 -14.99 -12.89
N LEU A 363 9.72 -13.86 -13.52
CA LEU A 363 8.57 -13.02 -13.14
C LEU A 363 7.21 -13.74 -13.26
N THR A 364 7.17 -14.83 -14.04
CA THR A 364 5.97 -15.70 -14.20
C THR A 364 5.78 -16.70 -13.05
N GLU A 365 6.65 -16.69 -12.05
CA GLU A 365 6.64 -17.60 -10.92
C GLU A 365 6.31 -16.84 -9.63
N LYS A 366 5.70 -17.52 -8.65
CA LYS A 366 5.44 -16.96 -7.30
C LYS A 366 6.69 -17.03 -6.44
N THR A 367 7.69 -16.24 -6.79
CA THR A 367 9.02 -16.32 -6.17
C THR A 367 9.70 -14.96 -6.15
N ASP A 368 10.86 -14.89 -5.50
CA ASP A 368 11.75 -13.73 -5.42
C ASP A 368 12.55 -13.50 -6.73
N ALA A 369 11.85 -13.42 -7.86
CA ALA A 369 12.50 -13.10 -9.12
C ALA A 369 13.29 -11.78 -9.02
N GLN A 370 14.40 -11.67 -9.80
CA GLN A 370 15.23 -10.46 -9.76
C GLN A 370 14.46 -9.27 -10.32
N TYR A 371 14.04 -8.39 -9.44
CA TYR A 371 13.16 -7.27 -9.75
C TYR A 371 13.42 -6.09 -8.82
N PHE A 372 13.47 -4.89 -9.40
CA PHE A 372 13.40 -3.61 -8.69
C PHE A 372 12.36 -2.75 -9.39
N GLY A 373 11.34 -2.32 -8.67
CA GLY A 373 10.24 -1.57 -9.22
C GLY A 373 9.82 -0.38 -8.39
N LEU A 374 9.17 0.57 -9.04
CA LEU A 374 8.49 1.72 -8.44
C LEU A 374 6.97 1.54 -8.57
N ARG A 375 6.22 2.05 -7.60
CA ARG A 375 4.77 2.14 -7.73
C ARG A 375 4.38 3.13 -8.83
N GLN A 376 3.50 2.70 -9.73
CA GLN A 376 2.86 3.58 -10.71
C GLN A 376 1.97 4.58 -9.96
N LYS A 377 2.10 5.89 -10.27
CA LYS A 377 1.38 6.98 -9.59
C LYS A 377 0.28 7.60 -10.44
N ASP A 378 0.38 7.49 -11.76
CA ASP A 378 -0.55 8.06 -12.71
C ASP A 378 -0.85 7.11 -13.87
N TYR A 379 -1.90 7.43 -14.63
CA TYR A 379 -2.24 6.73 -15.87
C TYR A 379 -1.42 7.25 -17.05
N ASP A 380 -1.01 8.52 -17.00
CA ASP A 380 -0.17 9.15 -18.00
C ASP A 380 1.23 9.34 -17.42
N PHE A 381 2.17 8.51 -17.87
CA PHE A 381 3.55 8.57 -17.39
C PHE A 381 4.56 8.11 -18.44
N THR A 382 5.80 8.44 -18.20
CA THR A 382 6.94 7.84 -18.89
C THR A 382 7.89 7.26 -17.85
N PHE A 383 8.22 5.99 -17.99
CA PHE A 383 9.27 5.31 -17.22
C PHE A 383 10.42 4.98 -18.15
N SER A 384 11.66 5.29 -17.74
CA SER A 384 12.85 4.87 -18.48
C SER A 384 13.93 4.29 -17.59
N ALA A 385 14.74 3.41 -18.15
CA ALA A 385 15.91 2.85 -17.51
C ALA A 385 17.05 2.73 -18.49
N CYS A 386 18.20 3.31 -18.12
CA CYS A 386 19.45 3.08 -18.83
C CYS A 386 20.00 1.72 -18.43
N MET A 387 20.18 0.82 -19.39
CA MET A 387 20.61 -0.54 -19.14
C MET A 387 21.75 -0.94 -20.07
N GLU A 388 22.77 -1.56 -19.50
CA GLU A 388 23.82 -2.26 -20.23
C GLU A 388 23.70 -3.75 -19.94
N PHE A 389 23.46 -4.52 -20.98
CA PHE A 389 23.22 -5.96 -20.85
C PHE A 389 23.68 -6.69 -22.09
N ASP A 390 24.62 -7.62 -21.91
CA ASP A 390 25.13 -8.49 -22.95
C ASP A 390 24.82 -9.95 -22.57
N ALA A 391 23.76 -10.51 -23.15
CA ALA A 391 23.41 -11.90 -22.97
C ALA A 391 24.51 -12.81 -23.58
N GLU A 392 24.95 -13.76 -22.77
CA GLU A 392 25.93 -14.78 -23.23
C GLU A 392 25.23 -16.05 -23.72
N ARG A 393 24.01 -16.29 -23.21
CA ARG A 393 23.20 -17.49 -23.49
C ARG A 393 21.81 -17.09 -23.95
N GLU A 394 21.16 -17.96 -24.69
CA GLU A 394 19.81 -17.70 -25.23
C GLU A 394 18.72 -17.53 -24.16
N ASN A 395 18.90 -18.12 -22.98
CA ASN A 395 17.96 -18.03 -21.88
C ASN A 395 18.19 -16.84 -20.93
N GLU A 396 19.23 -16.04 -21.19
CA GLU A 396 19.49 -14.82 -20.42
C GLU A 396 18.68 -13.65 -20.96
N GLN A 397 18.06 -12.91 -20.06
CA GLN A 397 17.22 -11.78 -20.41
C GLN A 397 17.20 -10.71 -19.33
N ALA A 398 17.10 -9.45 -19.73
CA ALA A 398 16.92 -8.30 -18.86
C ALA A 398 16.12 -7.21 -19.56
N GLY A 399 15.41 -6.36 -18.81
CA GLY A 399 14.61 -5.30 -19.39
C GLY A 399 13.76 -4.55 -18.39
N ILE A 400 12.71 -3.91 -18.88
CA ILE A 400 11.71 -3.20 -18.07
C ILE A 400 10.36 -3.94 -18.11
N VAL A 401 9.57 -3.76 -17.07
CA VAL A 401 8.27 -4.45 -16.93
C VAL A 401 7.24 -3.55 -16.26
N CYS A 402 6.02 -3.55 -16.78
CA CYS A 402 4.83 -3.12 -16.09
C CYS A 402 4.23 -4.36 -15.41
N TYR A 403 4.45 -4.51 -14.11
CA TYR A 403 4.17 -5.72 -13.35
C TYR A 403 2.94 -5.57 -12.46
N GLN A 404 1.94 -6.40 -12.68
CA GLN A 404 0.79 -6.53 -11.79
C GLN A 404 0.96 -7.73 -10.85
N ASN A 405 1.23 -8.89 -11.43
CA ASN A 405 1.50 -10.15 -10.70
C ASN A 405 2.21 -11.15 -11.63
N HIS A 406 2.53 -12.34 -11.09
CA HIS A 406 3.20 -13.41 -11.84
C HIS A 406 2.41 -13.86 -13.08
N ALA A 407 1.07 -13.81 -13.05
CA ALA A 407 0.20 -14.25 -14.15
C ALA A 407 -0.11 -13.13 -15.16
N ASN A 408 0.16 -11.85 -14.81
CA ASN A 408 -0.21 -10.70 -15.63
C ASN A 408 0.85 -9.59 -15.57
N HIS A 409 1.57 -9.38 -16.65
CA HIS A 409 2.54 -8.29 -16.81
C HIS A 409 2.89 -8.04 -18.27
N LEU A 410 3.36 -6.84 -18.59
CA LEU A 410 3.90 -6.44 -19.88
C LEU A 410 5.38 -6.18 -19.72
N SER A 411 6.21 -6.78 -20.57
CA SER A 411 7.66 -6.62 -20.50
C SER A 411 8.27 -6.25 -21.85
N MET A 412 9.29 -5.40 -21.81
CA MET A 412 10.23 -5.22 -22.89
C MET A 412 11.59 -5.71 -22.41
N ARG A 413 12.17 -6.66 -23.12
CA ARG A 413 13.40 -7.32 -22.72
C ARG A 413 14.40 -7.49 -23.85
N ILE A 414 15.67 -7.48 -23.51
CA ILE A 414 16.75 -7.92 -24.36
C ILE A 414 17.05 -9.37 -24.03
N CYS A 415 17.15 -10.22 -25.04
CA CYS A 415 17.49 -11.65 -24.93
C CYS A 415 18.33 -12.10 -26.13
N GLY A 416 18.68 -13.40 -26.17
CA GLY A 416 19.48 -14.00 -27.26
C GLY A 416 20.96 -14.17 -26.88
N GLY A 417 21.67 -14.94 -27.67
CA GLY A 417 23.10 -15.21 -27.46
C GLY A 417 24.04 -14.17 -28.06
N LYS A 418 25.37 -14.42 -27.95
CA LYS A 418 26.45 -13.50 -28.36
C LYS A 418 26.37 -13.01 -29.82
N GLU A 419 25.78 -13.81 -30.69
CA GLU A 419 25.77 -13.51 -32.14
C GLU A 419 24.51 -12.76 -32.59
N LYS A 420 23.39 -12.90 -31.83
CA LYS A 420 22.07 -12.32 -32.18
C LYS A 420 21.32 -11.86 -30.93
N ARG A 421 21.43 -10.57 -30.65
CA ARG A 421 20.62 -9.92 -29.62
C ARG A 421 19.25 -9.57 -30.19
N LYS A 422 18.22 -9.83 -29.42
CA LYS A 422 16.83 -9.52 -29.77
C LYS A 422 16.20 -8.64 -28.72
N LEU A 423 15.45 -7.66 -29.17
CA LEU A 423 14.51 -6.92 -28.38
C LEU A 423 13.14 -7.58 -28.54
N GLN A 424 12.51 -7.97 -27.45
CA GLN A 424 11.17 -8.55 -27.45
C GLN A 424 10.25 -7.71 -26.58
N VAL A 425 9.01 -7.51 -27.03
CA VAL A 425 7.91 -7.02 -26.23
C VAL A 425 6.89 -8.14 -26.05
N ILE A 426 6.59 -8.47 -24.81
CA ILE A 426 5.74 -9.62 -24.46
C ILE A 426 4.63 -9.18 -23.52
N ALA A 427 3.41 -9.60 -23.85
CA ALA A 427 2.29 -9.60 -22.93
C ALA A 427 2.17 -10.99 -22.30
N HIS A 428 2.35 -11.09 -21.00
CA HIS A 428 2.06 -12.27 -20.20
C HIS A 428 0.69 -12.08 -19.56
N ILE A 429 -0.31 -12.81 -20.00
CA ILE A 429 -1.69 -12.63 -19.54
C ILE A 429 -2.31 -13.99 -19.26
N THR A 430 -2.84 -14.16 -18.05
CA THR A 430 -3.45 -15.42 -17.60
C THR A 430 -2.50 -16.60 -17.84
N GLU A 431 -1.24 -16.42 -17.45
CA GLU A 431 -0.16 -17.42 -17.57
C GLU A 431 0.24 -17.79 -19.02
N ASN A 432 -0.13 -16.97 -20.01
CA ASN A 432 0.21 -17.17 -21.39
C ASN A 432 1.03 -16.02 -21.97
N ASP A 433 2.12 -16.36 -22.64
CA ASP A 433 2.96 -15.38 -23.34
C ASP A 433 2.41 -15.11 -24.75
N THR A 434 2.27 -13.82 -25.07
CA THR A 434 2.01 -13.34 -26.43
C THR A 434 3.18 -12.44 -26.85
N LEU A 435 3.93 -12.84 -27.86
CA LEU A 435 4.98 -12.02 -28.46
C LEU A 435 4.32 -10.92 -29.30
N LEU A 436 4.42 -9.67 -28.83
CA LEU A 436 3.87 -8.49 -29.51
C LEU A 436 4.80 -7.93 -30.57
N ALA A 437 6.11 -8.01 -30.32
CA ALA A 437 7.13 -7.58 -31.25
C ALA A 437 8.48 -8.26 -30.97
N GLU A 438 9.25 -8.46 -32.03
CA GLU A 438 10.63 -8.90 -31.96
C GLU A 438 11.48 -8.15 -33.03
N GLU A 439 12.63 -7.65 -32.61
CA GLU A 439 13.60 -6.98 -33.51
C GLU A 439 15.02 -7.42 -33.18
N GLU A 440 15.87 -7.64 -34.22
CA GLU A 440 17.30 -7.85 -34.00
C GLU A 440 17.98 -6.52 -33.66
N ILE A 441 18.80 -6.50 -32.60
CA ILE A 441 19.52 -5.32 -32.16
C ILE A 441 21.01 -5.50 -32.42
N ASN A 442 21.57 -4.63 -33.27
CA ASN A 442 22.99 -4.58 -33.51
C ASN A 442 23.73 -3.57 -32.58
N ALA A 443 23.01 -2.76 -31.84
CA ALA A 443 23.57 -1.79 -30.91
C ALA A 443 24.30 -2.50 -29.76
N LYS A 444 25.54 -2.10 -29.50
CA LYS A 444 26.36 -2.50 -28.36
C LYS A 444 26.32 -1.36 -27.31
N GLY A 445 26.65 -1.68 -26.09
CA GLY A 445 26.74 -0.69 -25.02
C GLY A 445 25.41 -0.41 -24.34
N MET A 446 25.24 0.82 -23.86
CA MET A 446 24.09 1.24 -23.07
C MET A 446 22.88 1.49 -23.98
N LEU A 447 21.73 0.97 -23.54
CA LEU A 447 20.44 1.24 -24.15
C LEU A 447 19.54 1.93 -23.15
N GLU A 448 18.79 2.90 -23.59
CA GLU A 448 17.74 3.51 -22.79
C GLU A 448 16.38 2.91 -23.18
N LEU A 449 15.79 2.17 -22.25
CA LEU A 449 14.52 1.50 -22.43
C LEU A 449 13.40 2.39 -21.91
N TYR A 450 12.31 2.56 -22.68
CA TYR A 450 11.19 3.41 -22.35
C TYR A 450 9.87 2.65 -22.36
N LEU A 451 9.05 2.95 -21.35
CA LEU A 451 7.62 2.68 -21.31
C LEU A 451 6.90 4.01 -21.18
N LYS A 452 6.10 4.37 -22.18
CA LYS A 452 5.19 5.52 -22.12
C LYS A 452 3.77 5.00 -22.04
N ALA A 453 3.04 5.45 -21.01
CA ALA A 453 1.63 5.16 -20.82
C ALA A 453 0.78 6.41 -21.07
N ALA A 454 -0.39 6.22 -21.65
CA ALA A 454 -1.44 7.22 -21.81
C ALA A 454 -2.79 6.53 -21.64
N GLY A 455 -3.42 6.71 -20.48
CA GLY A 455 -4.60 5.95 -20.07
C GLY A 455 -4.30 4.45 -20.07
N GLN A 456 -5.04 3.69 -20.88
CA GLN A 456 -4.88 2.25 -21.05
C GLN A 456 -3.93 1.84 -22.21
N ARG A 457 -3.25 2.80 -22.81
CA ARG A 457 -2.30 2.55 -23.90
C ARG A 457 -0.87 2.56 -23.37
N ALA A 458 -0.08 1.56 -23.75
CA ALA A 458 1.37 1.50 -23.50
C ALA A 458 2.15 1.52 -24.81
N GLU A 459 3.22 2.29 -24.83
CA GLU A 459 4.20 2.33 -25.92
C GLU A 459 5.57 2.00 -25.37
N PHE A 460 6.24 1.04 -25.99
CA PHE A 460 7.60 0.66 -25.66
C PHE A 460 8.54 1.12 -26.79
N PHE A 461 9.66 1.72 -26.44
CA PHE A 461 10.70 2.07 -27.38
C PHE A 461 12.08 2.06 -26.72
N VAL A 462 13.11 1.96 -27.52
CA VAL A 462 14.51 1.93 -27.10
C VAL A 462 15.27 3.01 -27.82
N ARG A 463 16.18 3.67 -27.13
CA ARG A 463 17.19 4.54 -27.71
C ARG A 463 18.56 3.94 -27.51
N ASP A 464 19.43 4.07 -28.53
CA ASP A 464 20.85 3.76 -28.41
C ASP A 464 21.63 4.96 -27.82
N GLU A 465 22.93 4.80 -27.61
CA GLU A 465 23.83 5.85 -27.10
C GLU A 465 23.86 7.12 -27.96
N GLU A 466 23.53 7.02 -29.24
CA GLU A 466 23.45 8.15 -30.17
C GLU A 466 22.08 8.85 -30.12
N GLY A 467 21.15 8.34 -29.28
CA GLY A 467 19.79 8.85 -29.13
C GLY A 467 18.83 8.46 -30.25
N LYS A 468 19.27 7.52 -31.15
CA LYS A 468 18.43 7.01 -32.22
C LYS A 468 17.38 6.07 -31.68
N VAL A 469 16.08 6.36 -31.95
CA VAL A 469 14.96 5.50 -31.57
C VAL A 469 14.98 4.25 -32.45
N LEU A 470 15.12 3.10 -31.80
CA LEU A 470 14.89 1.80 -32.42
C LEU A 470 13.37 1.55 -32.27
N LYS A 471 12.72 1.21 -33.33
CA LYS A 471 11.28 1.04 -33.61
C LYS A 471 10.33 0.97 -32.37
N PRO A 472 9.32 1.86 -32.26
CA PRO A 472 8.32 1.80 -31.20
C PRO A 472 7.35 0.64 -31.41
N VAL A 473 6.92 0.02 -30.29
CA VAL A 473 5.85 -0.97 -30.24
C VAL A 473 4.72 -0.42 -29.40
N SER A 474 3.55 -0.31 -29.98
CA SER A 474 2.35 0.18 -29.30
C SER A 474 1.44 -0.98 -28.91
N TYR A 475 0.99 -0.99 -27.67
CA TYR A 475 0.04 -1.94 -27.12
C TYR A 475 -1.14 -1.19 -26.48
N THR A 476 -2.36 -1.54 -26.87
CA THR A 476 -3.59 -1.05 -26.27
C THR A 476 -4.10 -2.08 -25.26
N HIS A 477 -4.55 -1.63 -24.10
CA HIS A 477 -5.02 -2.38 -22.93
C HIS A 477 -3.92 -2.74 -21.92
N LEU A 478 -3.40 -1.72 -21.24
CA LEU A 478 -2.62 -1.86 -20.00
C LEU A 478 -3.40 -2.54 -18.86
N THR A 479 -4.70 -2.70 -19.02
CA THR A 479 -5.54 -3.45 -18.10
C THR A 479 -5.21 -4.93 -18.20
N LEU A 480 -4.27 -5.30 -17.39
CA LEU A 480 -4.09 -6.66 -16.97
C LEU A 480 -5.35 -7.07 -16.19
N PRO A 481 -5.89 -8.29 -16.36
CA PRO A 481 -7.11 -8.71 -15.69
C PRO A 481 -7.00 -8.45 -14.18
N THR A 482 -7.69 -7.43 -13.70
CA THR A 482 -7.78 -7.14 -12.26
C THR A 482 -8.71 -8.16 -11.64
N ILE A 483 -8.15 -9.11 -10.94
CA ILE A 483 -8.93 -9.94 -10.02
C ILE A 483 -9.19 -9.07 -8.80
N LEU A 484 -10.32 -8.39 -8.78
CA LEU A 484 -10.89 -7.84 -7.57
C LEU A 484 -11.29 -9.04 -6.69
N ARG A 485 -10.50 -9.34 -5.68
CA ARG A 485 -10.87 -10.18 -4.54
C ARG A 485 -10.56 -9.43 -3.28
#